data_e97fa50b191090cc8d566a1355266fb9
#
_entry.id   e97fa50b191090cc8d566a1355266fb9
#
_cell.length_a   1.000
_cell.length_b   1.000
_cell.length_c   1.000
_cell.angle_alpha   90.00
_cell.angle_beta   90.00
_cell.angle_gamma   90.00
#
_symmetry.space_group_name_H-M   'P 1'
#
loop_
_entity.id
_entity.type
_entity.pdbx_description
1 polymer ?
#
loop_
_entity_poly.entity_id
_entity_poly.type
_entity_poly.pdbx_seq_one_letter_code
_entity_poly.pdbx_strand_id
1 'polypeptide(L)'
;IVFFALGQVGNYFNGFEQRFGTSQYANSILASPQRQKCHTQGANYLKPEKSCRYFSKNTTWATFGDSHTAELAYALAKEIEKKNEGVLQLSFSGCPPALLFDVQRHGCSDWTKESLQYLENNPQIKNVLLGYRYTAFLFGYQMEEYPDLPDENPAQKLAGSDHYLSAHDAREL
;
A
#
# COMPACT_ATOMS: atom_id res chain seq x y z
N ILE A 1 46.78 2.13 -4.05
CA ILE A 1 46.86 0.70 -3.59
C ILE A 1 46.02 0.51 -2.34
N VAL A 2 46.17 1.36 -1.29
CA VAL A 2 45.44 1.21 -0.02
C VAL A 2 43.92 1.24 -0.21
N PHE A 3 43.39 2.21 -0.95
CA PHE A 3 41.94 2.32 -1.19
C PHE A 3 41.38 1.13 -1.99
N PHE A 4 42.15 0.58 -2.92
CA PHE A 4 41.77 -0.62 -3.67
C PHE A 4 41.70 -1.83 -2.72
N ALA A 5 42.69 -2.00 -1.85
CA ALA A 5 42.69 -3.08 -0.87
C ALA A 5 41.50 -2.97 0.11
N LEU A 6 41.19 -1.78 0.60
CA LEU A 6 40.03 -1.53 1.47
C LEU A 6 38.71 -1.82 0.73
N GLY A 7 38.61 -1.45 -0.55
CA GLY A 7 37.45 -1.77 -1.39
C GLY A 7 37.26 -3.28 -1.57
N GLN A 8 38.35 -4.02 -1.79
CA GLN A 8 38.30 -5.48 -1.91
C GLN A 8 37.91 -6.16 -0.59
N VAL A 9 38.42 -5.66 0.52
CA VAL A 9 38.03 -6.15 1.86
C VAL A 9 36.55 -5.89 2.11
N GLY A 10 36.07 -4.68 1.79
CA GLY A 10 34.64 -4.36 1.90
C GLY A 10 33.76 -5.26 1.05
N ASN A 11 34.18 -5.53 -0.19
CA ASN A 11 33.45 -6.42 -1.10
C ASN A 11 33.48 -7.88 -0.61
N TYR A 12 34.63 -8.37 -0.16
CA TYR A 12 34.77 -9.73 0.38
C TYR A 12 33.89 -9.98 1.61
N PHE A 13 33.73 -8.99 2.46
CA PHE A 13 32.89 -9.07 3.65
C PHE A 13 31.46 -8.52 3.44
N ASN A 14 30.98 -8.43 2.20
CA ASN A 14 29.62 -7.93 1.88
C ASN A 14 29.27 -6.61 2.57
N GLY A 15 30.22 -5.64 2.56
CA GLY A 15 30.02 -4.35 3.22
C GLY A 15 30.02 -4.41 4.74
N PHE A 16 30.53 -5.49 5.34
CA PHE A 16 30.51 -5.74 6.78
C PHE A 16 29.09 -5.81 7.34
N GLU A 17 28.24 -6.59 6.72
CA GLU A 17 26.84 -6.79 7.08
C GLU A 17 26.60 -7.00 8.59
N GLN A 18 27.51 -7.73 9.24
CA GLN A 18 27.48 -8.01 10.68
C GLN A 18 27.59 -6.75 11.56
N ARG A 19 28.16 -5.65 11.02
CA ARG A 19 28.34 -4.39 11.74
C ARG A 19 27.03 -3.73 12.15
N PHE A 20 25.97 -3.97 11.40
CA PHE A 20 24.67 -3.31 11.60
C PHE A 20 23.65 -4.15 12.35
N GLY A 21 24.01 -5.36 12.80
CA GLY A 21 23.04 -6.28 13.42
C GLY A 21 21.86 -6.60 12.47
N THR A 22 22.15 -6.68 11.18
CA THR A 22 21.13 -6.82 10.12
C THR A 22 20.25 -8.04 10.29
N SER A 23 20.73 -9.10 10.98
CA SER A 23 19.90 -10.25 11.32
C SER A 23 18.68 -9.89 12.17
N GLN A 24 18.77 -8.82 12.97
CA GLN A 24 17.66 -8.35 13.79
C GLN A 24 16.58 -7.66 12.94
N TYR A 25 16.99 -7.01 11.85
CA TYR A 25 16.08 -6.28 10.96
C TYR A 25 15.68 -7.09 9.72
N ALA A 26 16.41 -8.15 9.38
CA ALA A 26 16.15 -8.96 8.19
C ALA A 26 14.71 -9.47 8.12
N ASN A 27 14.15 -9.87 9.27
CA ASN A 27 12.77 -10.32 9.35
C ASN A 27 11.73 -9.19 9.20
N SER A 28 12.10 -7.95 9.49
CA SER A 28 11.18 -6.81 9.40
C SER A 28 11.03 -6.26 7.97
N ILE A 29 11.97 -6.58 7.09
CA ILE A 29 11.91 -6.19 5.67
C ILE A 29 11.32 -7.26 4.76
N LEU A 30 10.97 -8.42 5.32
CA LEU A 30 10.30 -9.46 4.55
C LEU A 30 8.85 -9.05 4.23
N ALA A 31 8.43 -9.39 3.02
CA ALA A 31 7.03 -9.22 2.64
C ALA A 31 6.10 -10.01 3.57
N SER A 32 4.86 -9.51 3.72
CA SER A 32 3.82 -10.25 4.47
C SER A 32 3.77 -11.71 4.04
N PRO A 33 3.76 -12.67 4.98
CA PRO A 33 3.79 -14.10 4.65
C PRO A 33 2.65 -14.56 3.74
N GLN A 34 1.53 -13.83 3.73
CA GLN A 34 0.38 -14.16 2.89
C GLN A 34 0.20 -13.17 1.72
N ARG A 35 1.19 -12.34 1.43
CA ARG A 35 1.10 -11.30 0.39
C ARG A 35 0.54 -11.85 -0.93
N GLN A 36 1.12 -12.93 -1.45
CA GLN A 36 0.71 -13.48 -2.75
C GLN A 36 -0.73 -14.00 -2.77
N LYS A 37 -1.22 -14.49 -1.63
CA LYS A 37 -2.59 -14.98 -1.49
C LYS A 37 -3.58 -13.86 -1.27
N CYS A 38 -3.21 -12.84 -0.50
CA CYS A 38 -4.11 -11.83 0.04
C CYS A 38 -4.09 -10.51 -0.73
N HIS A 39 -3.13 -10.34 -1.64
CA HIS A 39 -3.00 -9.15 -2.45
C HIS A 39 -3.00 -9.53 -3.93
N THR A 40 -3.93 -8.98 -4.69
CA THR A 40 -4.09 -9.28 -6.11
C THR A 40 -3.57 -8.17 -7.00
N GLN A 41 -3.21 -8.56 -8.22
CA GLN A 41 -2.72 -7.68 -9.27
C GLN A 41 -3.50 -7.96 -10.57
N GLY A 42 -3.57 -6.94 -11.43
CA GLY A 42 -4.22 -7.06 -12.73
C GLY A 42 -5.74 -6.84 -12.65
N ALA A 43 -6.50 -7.54 -13.51
CA ALA A 43 -7.95 -7.33 -13.65
C ALA A 43 -8.79 -8.08 -12.60
N ASN A 44 -8.22 -9.05 -11.93
CA ASN A 44 -8.94 -9.87 -10.95
C ASN A 44 -8.59 -9.40 -9.54
N TYR A 45 -9.59 -8.98 -8.79
CA TYR A 45 -9.45 -8.63 -7.38
C TYR A 45 -10.12 -9.65 -6.47
N LEU A 46 -9.73 -9.66 -5.21
CA LEU A 46 -10.44 -10.43 -4.18
C LEU A 46 -11.67 -9.65 -3.74
N LYS A 47 -12.84 -10.28 -3.82
CA LYS A 47 -14.05 -9.72 -3.22
C LYS A 47 -13.87 -9.60 -1.70
N PRO A 48 -14.48 -8.59 -1.05
CA PRO A 48 -14.32 -8.37 0.39
C PRO A 48 -14.61 -9.59 1.26
N GLU A 49 -15.59 -10.40 0.89
CA GLU A 49 -15.96 -11.63 1.62
C GLU A 49 -14.87 -12.70 1.57
N LYS A 50 -14.08 -12.70 0.48
CA LYS A 50 -12.96 -13.63 0.25
C LYS A 50 -11.60 -13.06 0.67
N SER A 51 -11.57 -11.79 1.05
CA SER A 51 -10.37 -11.11 1.48
C SER A 51 -9.80 -11.69 2.76
N CYS A 52 -8.50 -11.65 2.90
CA CYS A 52 -7.81 -12.27 4.02
C CYS A 52 -8.14 -11.58 5.35
N ARG A 53 -8.29 -12.42 6.36
CA ARG A 53 -8.42 -12.03 7.76
C ARG A 53 -7.26 -12.60 8.55
N TYR A 54 -6.66 -11.77 9.38
CA TYR A 54 -5.49 -12.13 10.16
C TYR A 54 -5.85 -12.36 11.62
N PHE A 55 -5.32 -13.45 12.16
CA PHE A 55 -5.23 -13.89 13.54
C PHE A 55 -6.58 -14.11 14.24
N SER A 56 -7.33 -13.09 14.57
CA SER A 56 -8.57 -13.23 15.33
C SER A 56 -9.81 -13.33 14.46
N LYS A 57 -10.80 -14.10 14.92
CA LYS A 57 -12.15 -14.11 14.33
C LYS A 57 -12.92 -12.84 14.64
N ASN A 58 -12.53 -12.11 15.68
CA ASN A 58 -13.09 -10.80 16.04
C ASN A 58 -12.44 -9.73 15.17
N THR A 59 -12.92 -9.55 13.96
CA THR A 59 -12.38 -8.57 13.00
C THR A 59 -12.97 -7.21 13.30
N THR A 60 -12.21 -6.36 14.00
CA THR A 60 -12.60 -4.99 14.38
C THR A 60 -11.90 -3.92 13.56
N TRP A 61 -10.90 -4.31 12.80
CA TRP A 61 -10.12 -3.45 11.92
C TRP A 61 -10.21 -3.92 10.48
N ALA A 62 -10.13 -2.97 9.55
CA ALA A 62 -9.81 -3.23 8.16
C ALA A 62 -8.63 -2.38 7.74
N THR A 63 -7.85 -2.88 6.80
CA THR A 63 -6.95 -2.06 6.00
C THR A 63 -7.52 -1.95 4.60
N PHE A 64 -7.44 -0.76 4.02
CA PHE A 64 -8.01 -0.48 2.71
C PHE A 64 -7.02 0.31 1.87
N GLY A 65 -6.65 -0.24 0.69
CA GLY A 65 -5.68 0.44 -0.15
C GLY A 65 -5.02 -0.35 -1.26
N ASP A 66 -3.91 0.18 -1.74
CA ASP A 66 -3.13 -0.42 -2.82
C ASP A 66 -2.10 -1.45 -2.30
N SER A 67 -1.02 -1.68 -3.04
CA SER A 67 0.03 -2.63 -2.66
C SER A 67 0.76 -2.29 -1.36
N HIS A 68 0.75 -1.02 -0.93
CA HIS A 68 1.37 -0.60 0.34
C HIS A 68 0.57 -1.08 1.53
N THR A 69 -0.74 -1.20 1.38
CA THR A 69 -1.64 -1.72 2.43
C THR A 69 -1.40 -3.19 2.75
N ALA A 70 -0.91 -3.98 1.80
CA ALA A 70 -0.69 -5.40 2.01
C ALA A 70 0.30 -5.70 3.16
N GLU A 71 1.34 -4.89 3.31
CA GLU A 71 2.31 -5.03 4.39
C GLU A 71 1.77 -4.47 5.71
N LEU A 72 1.07 -3.34 5.64
CA LEU A 72 0.45 -2.70 6.81
C LEU A 72 -0.58 -3.60 7.47
N ALA A 73 -1.35 -4.36 6.69
CA ALA A 73 -2.38 -5.27 7.20
C ALA A 73 -1.81 -6.33 8.14
N TYR A 74 -0.73 -6.98 7.73
CA TYR A 74 -0.09 -8.01 8.54
C TYR A 74 0.60 -7.41 9.77
N ALA A 75 1.30 -6.30 9.62
CA ALA A 75 1.97 -5.62 10.72
C ALA A 75 0.96 -5.14 11.78
N LEU A 76 -0.12 -4.48 11.37
CA LEU A 76 -1.19 -4.06 12.26
C LEU A 76 -1.80 -5.25 12.99
N ALA A 77 -2.15 -6.31 12.24
CA ALA A 77 -2.78 -7.49 12.82
C ALA A 77 -1.90 -8.13 13.90
N LYS A 78 -0.58 -8.20 13.68
CA LYS A 78 0.37 -8.73 14.65
C LYS A 78 0.41 -7.91 15.95
N GLU A 79 0.28 -6.59 15.85
CA GLU A 79 0.25 -5.71 17.02
C GLU A 79 -1.03 -5.85 17.85
N ILE A 80 -2.18 -5.97 17.17
CA ILE A 80 -3.48 -6.02 17.86
C ILE A 80 -3.94 -7.42 18.22
N GLU A 81 -3.24 -8.47 17.79
CA GLU A 81 -3.53 -9.86 18.15
C GLU A 81 -3.61 -10.05 19.67
N LYS A 82 -2.72 -9.40 20.43
CA LYS A 82 -2.68 -9.42 21.90
C LYS A 82 -3.98 -8.90 22.54
N LYS A 83 -4.75 -8.10 21.80
CA LYS A 83 -6.05 -7.58 22.23
C LYS A 83 -7.21 -8.46 21.77
N ASN A 84 -6.92 -9.62 21.18
CA ASN A 84 -7.90 -10.52 20.56
C ASN A 84 -8.72 -9.81 19.46
N GLU A 85 -8.07 -8.90 18.74
CA GLU A 85 -8.63 -8.20 17.60
C GLU A 85 -8.00 -8.71 16.29
N GLY A 86 -8.78 -8.71 15.23
CA GLY A 86 -8.34 -9.15 13.90
C GLY A 86 -8.46 -8.04 12.85
N VAL A 87 -7.76 -8.23 11.75
CA VAL A 87 -7.72 -7.30 10.61
C VAL A 87 -8.24 -7.97 9.36
N LEU A 88 -9.17 -7.30 8.66
CA LEU A 88 -9.56 -7.61 7.28
C LEU A 88 -8.64 -6.83 6.34
N GLN A 89 -7.96 -7.53 5.42
CA GLN A 89 -7.14 -6.89 4.40
C GLN A 89 -7.94 -6.68 3.12
N LEU A 90 -8.26 -5.42 2.81
CA LEU A 90 -8.79 -5.00 1.53
C LEU A 90 -7.65 -4.31 0.77
N SER A 91 -7.07 -5.03 -0.22
CA SER A 91 -5.95 -4.47 -0.98
C SER A 91 -6.00 -4.87 -2.44
N PHE A 92 -5.85 -3.89 -3.32
CA PHE A 92 -5.80 -4.11 -4.76
C PHE A 92 -4.72 -3.25 -5.40
N SER A 93 -3.79 -3.88 -6.12
CA SER A 93 -2.58 -3.22 -6.63
C SER A 93 -2.88 -2.03 -7.52
N GLY A 94 -2.34 -0.86 -7.16
CA GLY A 94 -2.41 0.37 -7.94
C GLY A 94 -3.80 0.98 -8.05
N CYS A 95 -4.74 0.61 -7.18
CA CYS A 95 -6.02 1.29 -7.05
C CYS A 95 -5.87 2.52 -6.15
N PRO A 96 -6.27 3.71 -6.60
CA PRO A 96 -6.31 4.89 -5.75
C PRO A 96 -7.48 4.85 -4.76
N PRO A 97 -7.40 5.60 -3.65
CA PRO A 97 -8.47 5.68 -2.65
C PRO A 97 -9.60 6.63 -3.08
N ALA A 98 -10.12 6.45 -4.28
CA ALA A 98 -11.04 7.44 -4.82
C ALA A 98 -12.23 6.80 -5.54
N LEU A 99 -13.44 7.22 -5.16
CA LEU A 99 -14.69 6.82 -5.82
C LEU A 99 -14.93 7.55 -7.13
N LEU A 100 -14.44 8.78 -7.24
CA LEU A 100 -14.76 9.70 -8.33
C LEU A 100 -13.67 9.78 -9.40
N PHE A 101 -12.60 9.02 -9.26
CA PHE A 101 -11.53 8.99 -10.24
C PHE A 101 -11.73 7.86 -11.23
N ASP A 102 -11.65 8.19 -12.52
CA ASP A 102 -11.57 7.21 -13.58
C ASP A 102 -10.13 6.65 -13.62
N VAL A 103 -10.00 5.41 -13.23
CA VAL A 103 -8.72 4.72 -13.26
C VAL A 103 -8.72 3.78 -14.45
N GLN A 104 -7.73 3.92 -15.32
CA GLN A 104 -7.58 3.04 -16.49
C GLN A 104 -7.29 1.57 -16.12
N ARG A 105 -7.60 1.16 -14.91
CA ARG A 105 -7.35 -0.18 -14.42
C ARG A 105 -8.66 -0.93 -14.23
N HIS A 106 -8.80 -2.02 -14.95
CA HIS A 106 -10.00 -2.85 -14.88
C HIS A 106 -10.32 -3.29 -13.45
N GLY A 107 -11.56 -3.07 -13.03
CA GLY A 107 -12.11 -3.54 -11.76
C GLY A 107 -11.78 -2.68 -10.53
N CYS A 108 -10.98 -1.63 -10.65
CA CYS A 108 -10.62 -0.79 -9.51
C CYS A 108 -11.81 -0.06 -8.91
N SER A 109 -12.64 0.58 -9.74
CA SER A 109 -13.84 1.28 -9.31
C SER A 109 -14.85 0.33 -8.66
N ASP A 110 -15.05 -0.84 -9.26
CA ASP A 110 -15.98 -1.84 -8.74
C ASP A 110 -15.49 -2.41 -7.41
N TRP A 111 -14.19 -2.76 -7.32
CA TRP A 111 -13.58 -3.21 -6.07
C TRP A 111 -13.71 -2.17 -4.95
N THR A 112 -13.51 -0.89 -5.27
CA THR A 112 -13.65 0.20 -4.29
C THR A 112 -15.08 0.29 -3.77
N LYS A 113 -16.07 0.29 -4.67
CA LYS A 113 -17.48 0.31 -4.31
C LYS A 113 -17.90 -0.90 -3.48
N GLU A 114 -17.54 -2.11 -3.93
CA GLU A 114 -17.84 -3.35 -3.20
C GLU A 114 -17.18 -3.35 -1.81
N SER A 115 -15.94 -2.86 -1.70
CA SER A 115 -15.23 -2.79 -0.42
C SER A 115 -15.87 -1.81 0.55
N LEU A 116 -16.26 -0.63 0.09
CA LEU A 116 -16.94 0.36 0.93
C LEU A 116 -18.32 -0.13 1.37
N GLN A 117 -19.09 -0.70 0.46
CA GLN A 117 -20.40 -1.29 0.76
C GLN A 117 -20.26 -2.44 1.77
N TYR A 118 -19.19 -3.24 1.64
CA TYR A 118 -18.90 -4.29 2.60
C TYR A 118 -18.60 -3.72 3.99
N LEU A 119 -17.79 -2.67 4.09
CA LEU A 119 -17.48 -2.02 5.36
C LEU A 119 -18.73 -1.42 6.02
N GLU A 120 -19.59 -0.77 5.26
CA GLU A 120 -20.87 -0.23 5.74
C GLU A 120 -21.78 -1.33 6.31
N ASN A 121 -21.83 -2.48 5.66
CA ASN A 121 -22.66 -3.62 6.08
C ASN A 121 -22.03 -4.45 7.21
N ASN A 122 -20.83 -4.12 7.65
CA ASN A 122 -20.09 -4.85 8.70
C ASN A 122 -19.72 -3.92 9.87
N PRO A 123 -20.69 -3.47 10.68
CA PRO A 123 -20.46 -2.47 11.74
C PRO A 123 -19.56 -2.94 12.87
N GLN A 124 -19.21 -4.23 12.95
CA GLN A 124 -18.18 -4.75 13.84
C GLN A 124 -16.78 -4.26 13.47
N ILE A 125 -16.54 -3.88 12.21
CA ILE A 125 -15.30 -3.25 11.75
C ILE A 125 -15.41 -1.76 12.08
N LYS A 126 -14.75 -1.33 13.15
CA LYS A 126 -14.85 0.04 13.69
C LYS A 126 -13.74 0.96 13.22
N ASN A 127 -12.66 0.38 12.74
CA ASN A 127 -11.45 1.12 12.37
C ASN A 127 -11.01 0.72 10.97
N VAL A 128 -10.67 1.71 10.15
CA VAL A 128 -10.12 1.49 8.81
C VAL A 128 -8.80 2.22 8.68
N LEU A 129 -7.72 1.47 8.40
CA LEU A 129 -6.41 2.02 8.07
C LEU A 129 -6.30 2.17 6.56
N LEU A 130 -6.19 3.39 6.08
CA LEU A 130 -5.96 3.68 4.67
C LEU A 130 -4.47 3.66 4.36
N GLY A 131 -4.08 2.88 3.37
CA GLY A 131 -2.68 2.76 2.95
C GLY A 131 -2.55 2.82 1.43
N TYR A 132 -2.07 3.94 0.92
CA TYR A 132 -1.94 4.18 -0.50
C TYR A 132 -0.64 4.91 -0.84
N ARG A 133 -0.24 4.79 -2.08
CA ARG A 133 0.84 5.58 -2.63
C ARG A 133 0.33 6.98 -3.01
N TYR A 134 -0.06 7.76 -2.01
CA TYR A 134 -0.71 9.07 -2.19
C TYR A 134 0.06 10.01 -3.12
N THR A 135 1.36 10.14 -2.92
CA THR A 135 2.19 11.01 -3.76
C THR A 135 2.10 10.66 -5.24
N ALA A 136 2.13 9.38 -5.58
CA ALA A 136 2.02 8.94 -6.97
C ALA A 136 0.62 9.17 -7.55
N PHE A 137 -0.42 9.08 -6.73
CA PHE A 137 -1.80 9.30 -7.18
C PHE A 137 -2.17 10.77 -7.27
N LEU A 138 -1.65 11.61 -6.38
CA LEU A 138 -1.94 13.04 -6.38
C LEU A 138 -1.02 13.84 -7.30
N PHE A 139 0.26 13.48 -7.39
CA PHE A 139 1.28 14.27 -8.05
C PHE A 139 1.95 13.59 -9.25
N GLY A 140 1.61 12.33 -9.53
CA GLY A 140 2.25 11.55 -10.59
C GLY A 140 3.45 10.74 -10.12
N TYR A 141 4.08 10.06 -11.08
CA TYR A 141 5.18 9.13 -10.79
C TYR A 141 6.58 9.76 -10.90
N GLN A 142 6.69 11.02 -11.31
CA GLN A 142 7.97 11.72 -11.45
C GLN A 142 8.44 12.25 -10.10
N MET A 143 8.92 11.34 -9.27
CA MET A 143 9.40 11.68 -7.93
C MET A 143 10.74 12.45 -7.92
N GLU A 144 11.44 12.49 -9.05
CA GLU A 144 12.71 13.18 -9.19
C GLU A 144 12.56 14.71 -9.08
N GLU A 145 11.37 15.23 -9.32
CA GLU A 145 11.04 16.65 -9.30
C GLU A 145 10.35 17.10 -8.01
N TYR A 146 10.27 16.22 -7.00
CA TYR A 146 9.77 16.61 -5.69
C TYR A 146 10.80 17.48 -4.96
N PRO A 147 10.45 18.65 -4.38
CA PRO A 147 9.09 19.19 -4.15
C PRO A 147 8.50 20.00 -5.31
N ASP A 148 9.25 20.27 -6.36
CA ASP A 148 8.87 21.12 -7.50
C ASP A 148 8.21 20.24 -8.59
N LEU A 149 7.02 19.72 -8.29
CA LEU A 149 6.27 18.93 -9.26
C LEU A 149 5.76 19.81 -10.39
N PRO A 150 5.95 19.41 -11.66
CA PRO A 150 5.44 20.18 -12.79
C PRO A 150 3.91 20.18 -12.75
N ASP A 151 3.33 21.35 -13.00
CA ASP A 151 1.87 21.54 -13.03
C ASP A 151 1.19 20.74 -14.15
N GLU A 152 1.97 20.19 -15.07
CA GLU A 152 1.47 19.54 -16.30
C GLU A 152 1.49 18.00 -16.23
N ASN A 153 1.75 17.38 -15.09
CA ASN A 153 1.83 15.92 -15.00
C ASN A 153 0.66 15.33 -14.23
N PRO A 154 -0.50 15.14 -14.88
CA PRO A 154 -1.71 14.67 -14.22
C PRO A 154 -1.56 13.20 -13.84
N ALA A 155 -1.64 12.91 -12.56
CA ALA A 155 -1.63 11.54 -12.05
C ALA A 155 -2.98 10.86 -12.21
N GLN A 156 -4.04 11.62 -12.14
CA GLN A 156 -5.42 11.10 -12.12
C GLN A 156 -6.37 12.02 -12.89
N LYS A 157 -7.34 11.41 -13.53
CA LYS A 157 -8.45 12.09 -14.19
C LYS A 157 -9.67 12.05 -13.29
N LEU A 158 -10.33 13.18 -13.12
CA LEU A 158 -11.61 13.24 -12.42
C LEU A 158 -12.68 12.49 -13.22
N ALA A 159 -13.41 11.59 -12.57
CA ALA A 159 -14.49 10.84 -13.20
C ALA A 159 -15.53 11.77 -13.79
N GLY A 160 -15.86 11.56 -15.07
CA GLY A 160 -16.85 12.39 -15.80
C GLY A 160 -16.33 13.74 -16.27
N SER A 161 -15.04 14.02 -16.17
CA SER A 161 -14.40 15.22 -16.69
C SER A 161 -13.22 14.88 -17.59
N ASP A 162 -12.84 15.80 -18.46
CA ASP A 162 -11.60 15.72 -19.25
C ASP A 162 -10.40 16.35 -18.52
N HIS A 163 -10.60 16.80 -17.27
CA HIS A 163 -9.57 17.40 -16.47
C HIS A 163 -8.85 16.38 -15.61
N TYR A 164 -7.54 16.52 -15.56
CA TYR A 164 -6.67 15.84 -14.62
C TYR A 164 -6.43 16.75 -13.41
N LEU A 165 -6.19 16.15 -12.25
CA LEU A 165 -5.70 16.91 -11.10
C LEU A 165 -4.30 17.46 -11.45
N SER A 166 -4.17 18.77 -11.44
CA SER A 166 -2.85 19.37 -11.46
C SER A 166 -2.16 19.24 -10.10
N ALA A 167 -0.86 19.45 -10.05
CA ALA A 167 -0.14 19.50 -8.78
C ALA A 167 -0.66 20.64 -7.88
N HIS A 168 -1.18 21.71 -8.48
CA HIS A 168 -1.83 22.82 -7.76
C HIS A 168 -3.13 22.34 -7.09
N ASP A 169 -4.04 21.71 -7.84
CA ASP A 169 -5.34 21.23 -7.32
C ASP A 169 -5.14 20.20 -6.22
N ALA A 170 -4.14 19.34 -6.35
CA ALA A 170 -3.81 18.33 -5.36
C ALA A 170 -3.27 18.91 -4.03
N ARG A 171 -2.77 20.15 -4.02
CA ARG A 171 -2.31 20.82 -2.80
C ARG A 171 -3.43 21.52 -2.04
N GLU A 172 -4.56 21.76 -2.71
CA GLU A 172 -5.71 22.44 -2.12
C GLU A 172 -6.78 21.46 -1.58
N LEU A 173 -6.61 20.15 -1.85
CA LEU A 173 -7.44 19.06 -1.32
C LEU A 173 -6.91 18.56 0.01
#